data_4620f4d79e882125f48ce2b974f36e94
#
_entry.id   4620f4d79e882125f48ce2b974f36e94
#
_cell.length_a   1.000
_cell.length_b   1.000
_cell.length_c   1.000
_cell.angle_alpha   90.00
_cell.angle_beta   90.00
_cell.angle_gamma   90.00
#
_symmetry.space_group_name_H-M   'P 1'
#
loop_
_entity.id
_entity.type
_entity.pdbx_description
1 polymer ?
#
loop_
_entity_poly.entity_id
_entity_poly.type
_entity_poly.pdbx_seq_one_letter_code
_entity_poly.pdbx_strand_id
1 'polypeptide(L)'
;MALLSLSPIGAELLDDPAADPATVAESLRNVARANRWFGGAAAVRFGLARTLGKLPPGSTLSLLDLGTGLGDLPGVAARWGAKRGIRIVPVGLELNRAAAALAKNNGLATAVACAGTPPVRDKSVDVVLVSQVAHHLSAGSVVHLLRTCDRLARRAVIVADLRRHALATPSFWCGARLLGFDPVTLTDGMTSIRRGFSRRELFELMALAGVEGEVDLRRGFRLVATWLPRAG
;
A
#
# COMPACT_ATOMS: atom_id res chain seq x y z
N MET A 1 -14.76 -16.26 9.14
CA MET A 1 -13.96 -15.09 8.72
C MET A 1 -12.57 -15.59 8.35
N ALA A 2 -12.22 -15.58 7.06
CA ALA A 2 -10.86 -15.95 6.67
C ALA A 2 -9.93 -14.77 6.94
N LEU A 3 -9.11 -14.87 7.97
CA LEU A 3 -7.98 -13.97 8.18
C LEU A 3 -7.00 -14.15 7.01
N LEU A 4 -6.42 -13.07 6.54
CA LEU A 4 -5.35 -13.12 5.56
C LEU A 4 -4.15 -13.87 6.16
N SER A 5 -3.64 -14.88 5.47
CA SER A 5 -2.43 -15.59 5.89
C SER A 5 -1.18 -14.84 5.41
N LEU A 6 -0.14 -14.85 6.24
CA LEU A 6 1.12 -14.16 5.96
C LEU A 6 1.98 -14.91 4.94
N SER A 7 2.94 -14.18 4.36
CA SER A 7 3.98 -14.74 3.50
C SER A 7 4.83 -15.76 4.27
N PRO A 8 5.22 -16.89 3.64
CA PRO A 8 6.10 -17.86 4.28
C PRO A 8 7.58 -17.40 4.34
N ILE A 9 7.93 -16.27 3.77
CA ILE A 9 9.30 -15.75 3.69
C ILE A 9 9.57 -14.82 4.87
N GLY A 10 10.24 -15.34 5.91
CA GLY A 10 10.65 -14.57 7.08
C GLY A 10 9.48 -13.97 7.89
N ALA A 11 9.81 -13.17 8.90
CA ALA A 11 8.84 -12.37 9.66
C ALA A 11 9.36 -10.92 9.76
N GLU A 12 8.46 -9.97 9.85
CA GLU A 12 8.76 -8.55 10.04
C GLU A 12 8.10 -8.06 11.32
N LEU A 13 8.63 -6.98 11.91
CA LEU A 13 8.07 -6.39 13.13
C LEU A 13 6.58 -6.08 13.01
N LEU A 14 6.17 -5.54 11.87
CA LEU A 14 4.77 -5.15 11.62
C LEU A 14 3.82 -6.33 11.38
N ASP A 15 4.36 -7.55 11.22
CA ASP A 15 3.56 -8.79 11.15
C ASP A 15 3.09 -9.23 12.56
N ASP A 16 3.76 -8.76 13.63
CA ASP A 16 3.43 -9.10 15.02
C ASP A 16 2.44 -8.09 15.61
N PRO A 17 1.18 -8.49 15.89
CA PRO A 17 0.21 -7.60 16.51
C PRO A 17 0.54 -7.23 17.97
N ALA A 18 1.45 -7.97 18.62
CA ALA A 18 1.92 -7.73 19.98
C ALA A 18 3.22 -6.91 20.05
N ALA A 19 3.76 -6.48 18.91
CA ALA A 19 4.97 -5.68 18.86
C ALA A 19 4.86 -4.41 19.70
N ASP A 20 5.96 -4.05 20.35
CA ASP A 20 6.03 -2.85 21.21
C ASP A 20 5.63 -1.58 20.44
N PRO A 21 4.67 -0.78 20.94
CA PRO A 21 4.17 0.40 20.24
C PRO A 21 5.23 1.45 19.91
N ALA A 22 6.27 1.61 20.72
CA ALA A 22 7.34 2.58 20.47
C ALA A 22 8.21 2.11 19.29
N THR A 23 8.52 0.81 19.24
CA THR A 23 9.26 0.18 18.14
C THR A 23 8.45 0.22 16.84
N VAL A 24 7.14 -0.06 16.90
CA VAL A 24 6.23 0.10 15.75
C VAL A 24 6.25 1.55 15.23
N ALA A 25 6.19 2.53 16.12
CA ALA A 25 6.21 3.95 15.75
C ALA A 25 7.53 4.35 15.06
N GLU A 26 8.66 3.85 15.53
CA GLU A 26 9.97 4.11 14.93
C GLU A 26 10.09 3.46 13.55
N SER A 27 9.73 2.19 13.44
CA SER A 27 9.71 1.46 12.17
C SER A 27 8.83 2.18 11.13
N LEU A 28 7.62 2.56 11.50
CA LEU A 28 6.70 3.27 10.59
C LEU A 28 7.22 4.66 10.18
N ARG A 29 7.92 5.39 11.05
CA ARG A 29 8.60 6.64 10.66
C ARG A 29 9.69 6.39 9.62
N ASN A 30 10.45 5.33 9.77
CA ASN A 30 11.46 4.93 8.79
C ASN A 30 10.83 4.44 7.47
N VAL A 31 9.72 3.70 7.52
CA VAL A 31 8.93 3.32 6.33
C VAL A 31 8.44 4.57 5.58
N ALA A 32 7.92 5.58 6.28
CA ALA A 32 7.50 6.84 5.65
C ALA A 32 8.69 7.59 5.01
N ARG A 33 9.88 7.56 5.63
CA ARG A 33 11.12 8.08 5.03
C ARG A 33 11.50 7.28 3.79
N ALA A 34 11.42 5.94 3.85
CA ALA A 34 11.65 5.06 2.70
C ALA A 34 10.67 5.35 1.56
N ASN A 35 9.39 5.58 1.85
CA ASN A 35 8.38 5.97 0.87
C ASN A 35 8.76 7.26 0.13
N ARG A 36 9.31 8.21 0.85
CA ARG A 36 9.76 9.48 0.27
C ARG A 36 10.98 9.30 -0.64
N TRP A 37 11.98 8.52 -0.23
CA TRP A 37 13.28 8.44 -0.90
C TRP A 37 13.42 7.25 -1.85
N PHE A 38 12.79 6.12 -1.57
CA PHE A 38 12.90 4.87 -2.35
C PHE A 38 11.66 4.59 -3.21
N GLY A 39 10.96 5.63 -3.66
CA GLY A 39 9.99 5.55 -4.73
C GLY A 39 8.54 5.21 -4.33
N GLY A 40 8.21 4.93 -3.06
CA GLY A 40 6.85 4.63 -2.64
C GLY A 40 5.85 5.75 -2.97
N ALA A 41 6.15 6.97 -2.54
CA ALA A 41 5.33 8.14 -2.86
C ALA A 41 5.24 8.43 -4.38
N ALA A 42 6.29 8.13 -5.15
CA ALA A 42 6.28 8.28 -6.60
C ALA A 42 5.40 7.22 -7.28
N ALA A 43 5.40 5.99 -6.76
CA ALA A 43 4.56 4.89 -7.23
C ALA A 43 3.07 5.22 -7.03
N VAL A 44 2.68 5.72 -5.85
CA VAL A 44 1.30 6.16 -5.60
C VAL A 44 0.89 7.30 -6.52
N ARG A 45 1.73 8.33 -6.68
CA ARG A 45 1.44 9.44 -7.62
C ARG A 45 1.29 8.96 -9.06
N PHE A 46 2.07 7.96 -9.47
CA PHE A 46 1.93 7.37 -10.81
C PHE A 46 0.59 6.67 -10.96
N GLY A 47 0.19 5.81 -10.01
CA GLY A 47 -1.11 5.12 -10.03
C GLY A 47 -2.29 6.11 -10.09
N LEU A 48 -2.24 7.18 -9.28
CA LEU A 48 -3.24 8.25 -9.32
C LEU A 48 -3.30 8.96 -10.68
N ALA A 49 -2.14 9.29 -11.25
CA ALA A 49 -2.08 9.94 -12.57
C ALA A 49 -2.64 9.03 -13.68
N ARG A 50 -2.34 7.75 -13.61
CA ARG A 50 -2.80 6.74 -14.57
C ARG A 50 -4.32 6.57 -14.55
N THR A 51 -4.90 6.54 -13.37
CA THR A 51 -6.33 6.22 -13.17
C THR A 51 -7.23 7.46 -13.10
N LEU A 52 -6.74 8.56 -12.56
CA LEU A 52 -7.54 9.75 -12.25
C LEU A 52 -7.08 11.01 -13.01
N GLY A 53 -6.00 10.90 -13.79
CA GLY A 53 -5.36 12.07 -14.42
C GLY A 53 -6.24 12.84 -15.40
N LYS A 54 -7.33 12.23 -15.89
CA LYS A 54 -8.30 12.85 -16.81
C LYS A 54 -9.51 13.48 -16.12
N LEU A 55 -9.59 13.40 -14.78
CA LEU A 55 -10.72 14.00 -14.05
C LEU A 55 -10.64 15.54 -14.09
N PRO A 56 -11.78 16.21 -14.24
CA PRO A 56 -11.81 17.67 -14.25
C PRO A 56 -11.53 18.24 -12.86
N PRO A 57 -10.95 19.46 -12.79
CA PRO A 57 -10.91 20.22 -11.54
C PRO A 57 -12.29 20.38 -10.93
N GLY A 58 -12.37 20.49 -9.60
CA GLY A 58 -13.63 20.52 -8.85
C GLY A 58 -14.16 19.14 -8.46
N SER A 59 -13.59 18.04 -9.01
CA SER A 59 -13.97 16.68 -8.61
C SER A 59 -13.66 16.41 -7.13
N THR A 60 -14.57 15.70 -6.46
CA THR A 60 -14.35 15.19 -5.08
C THR A 60 -14.40 13.66 -5.11
N LEU A 61 -13.41 13.02 -4.49
CA LEU A 61 -13.26 11.56 -4.46
C LEU A 61 -12.99 11.07 -3.05
N SER A 62 -13.61 9.96 -2.69
CA SER A 62 -13.23 9.18 -1.51
C SER A 62 -12.08 8.23 -1.86
N LEU A 63 -11.09 8.10 -0.97
CA LEU A 63 -9.99 7.15 -1.10
C LEU A 63 -9.92 6.31 0.17
N LEU A 64 -9.96 4.99 0.01
CA LEU A 64 -9.73 4.02 1.07
C LEU A 64 -8.33 3.45 0.93
N ASP A 65 -7.51 3.59 1.96
CA ASP A 65 -6.17 3.00 2.02
C ASP A 65 -6.18 1.80 2.96
N LEU A 66 -5.83 0.63 2.44
CA LEU A 66 -5.80 -0.64 3.17
C LEU A 66 -4.38 -0.94 3.65
N GLY A 67 -4.18 -0.97 4.97
CA GLY A 67 -2.87 -1.06 5.61
C GLY A 67 -2.16 0.29 5.59
N THR A 68 -2.81 1.29 6.19
CA THR A 68 -2.40 2.69 6.02
C THR A 68 -1.12 3.08 6.78
N GLY A 69 -0.66 2.26 7.73
CA GLY A 69 0.52 2.57 8.55
C GLY A 69 0.41 3.94 9.23
N LEU A 70 1.35 4.85 8.94
CA LEU A 70 1.34 6.23 9.44
C LEU A 70 0.38 7.18 8.70
N GLY A 71 -0.23 6.76 7.60
CA GLY A 71 -1.07 7.63 6.77
C GLY A 71 -0.29 8.59 5.85
N ASP A 72 0.99 8.35 5.64
CA ASP A 72 1.85 9.21 4.81
C ASP A 72 1.47 9.18 3.32
N LEU A 73 1.11 8.00 2.80
CA LEU A 73 0.74 7.81 1.39
C LEU A 73 -0.66 8.33 1.05
N PRO A 74 -1.71 8.14 1.88
CA PRO A 74 -2.96 8.89 1.74
C PRO A 74 -2.75 10.41 1.71
N GLY A 75 -1.84 10.93 2.53
CA GLY A 75 -1.42 12.33 2.49
C GLY A 75 -0.78 12.72 1.16
N VAL A 76 0.01 11.83 0.54
CA VAL A 76 0.53 12.03 -0.82
C VAL A 76 -0.60 12.11 -1.84
N ALA A 77 -1.61 11.25 -1.73
CA ALA A 77 -2.77 11.25 -2.62
C ALA A 77 -3.57 12.54 -2.51
N ALA A 78 -3.87 13.00 -1.29
CA ALA A 78 -4.58 14.26 -1.06
C ALA A 78 -3.83 15.46 -1.66
N ARG A 79 -2.52 15.56 -1.44
CA ARG A 79 -1.67 16.63 -2.02
C ARG A 79 -1.58 16.54 -3.54
N TRP A 80 -1.57 15.33 -4.12
CA TRP A 80 -1.57 15.13 -5.57
C TRP A 80 -2.88 15.65 -6.19
N GLY A 81 -4.03 15.35 -5.56
CA GLY A 81 -5.33 15.85 -5.98
C GLY A 81 -5.42 17.37 -5.88
N ALA A 82 -5.05 17.94 -4.74
CA ALA A 82 -5.11 19.39 -4.51
C ALA A 82 -4.35 20.21 -5.57
N LYS A 83 -3.18 19.73 -6.01
CA LYS A 83 -2.40 20.34 -7.11
C LYS A 83 -3.11 20.32 -8.47
N ARG A 84 -4.21 19.60 -8.61
CA ARG A 84 -5.02 19.45 -9.84
C ARG A 84 -6.45 19.98 -9.67
N GLY A 85 -6.72 20.62 -8.55
CA GLY A 85 -8.07 21.05 -8.21
C GLY A 85 -9.02 19.90 -7.90
N ILE A 86 -8.50 18.71 -7.59
CA ILE A 86 -9.29 17.53 -7.21
C ILE A 86 -9.19 17.35 -5.70
N ARG A 87 -10.34 17.27 -5.04
CA ARG A 87 -10.41 16.97 -3.60
C ARG A 87 -10.44 15.47 -3.38
N ILE A 88 -9.34 14.90 -2.87
CA ILE A 88 -9.30 13.50 -2.42
C ILE A 88 -9.47 13.49 -0.89
N VAL A 89 -10.47 12.76 -0.42
CA VAL A 89 -10.78 12.57 1.00
C VAL A 89 -10.33 11.17 1.40
N PRO A 90 -9.15 11.01 2.04
CA PRO A 90 -8.64 9.71 2.41
C PRO A 90 -9.21 9.23 3.73
N VAL A 91 -9.41 7.90 3.82
CA VAL A 91 -9.70 7.14 5.03
C VAL A 91 -8.75 5.95 5.07
N GLY A 92 -8.17 5.64 6.23
CA GLY A 92 -7.27 4.51 6.43
C GLY A 92 -7.94 3.33 7.15
N LEU A 93 -7.60 2.11 6.74
CA LEU A 93 -7.80 0.92 7.56
C LEU A 93 -6.44 0.34 7.92
N GLU A 94 -6.27 -0.01 9.19
CA GLU A 94 -5.02 -0.54 9.72
C GLU A 94 -5.31 -1.65 10.73
N LEU A 95 -4.59 -2.76 10.63
CA LEU A 95 -4.80 -3.89 11.53
C LEU A 95 -4.11 -3.68 12.87
N ASN A 96 -2.90 -3.10 12.86
CA ASN A 96 -2.14 -2.81 14.07
C ASN A 96 -2.73 -1.58 14.78
N ARG A 97 -3.14 -1.74 16.04
CA ARG A 97 -3.79 -0.69 16.83
C ARG A 97 -2.88 0.51 17.10
N ALA A 98 -1.59 0.28 17.34
CA ALA A 98 -0.62 1.36 17.57
C ALA A 98 -0.42 2.17 16.28
N ALA A 99 -0.27 1.51 15.13
CA ALA A 99 -0.19 2.17 13.83
C ALA A 99 -1.45 2.98 13.51
N ALA A 100 -2.64 2.41 13.75
CA ALA A 100 -3.91 3.12 13.55
C ALA A 100 -4.03 4.38 14.43
N ALA A 101 -3.58 4.31 15.69
CA ALA A 101 -3.55 5.46 16.57
C ALA A 101 -2.59 6.55 16.05
N LEU A 102 -1.42 6.16 15.56
CA LEU A 102 -0.46 7.09 14.96
C LEU A 102 -1.01 7.76 13.70
N ALA A 103 -1.69 7.01 12.82
CA ALA A 103 -2.34 7.59 11.64
C ALA A 103 -3.41 8.62 12.03
N LYS A 104 -4.22 8.33 13.05
CA LYS A 104 -5.20 9.29 13.60
C LYS A 104 -4.54 10.55 14.14
N ASN A 105 -3.46 10.40 14.90
CA ASN A 105 -2.71 11.54 15.45
C ASN A 105 -2.08 12.40 14.34
N ASN A 106 -1.78 11.80 13.18
CA ASN A 106 -1.34 12.50 11.97
C ASN A 106 -2.49 13.11 11.14
N GLY A 107 -3.73 13.07 11.66
CA GLY A 107 -4.90 13.70 11.03
C GLY A 107 -5.61 12.84 9.99
N LEU A 108 -5.27 11.56 9.84
CA LEU A 108 -5.99 10.64 8.95
C LEU A 108 -7.16 9.97 9.70
N ALA A 109 -8.38 10.10 9.17
CA ALA A 109 -9.49 9.28 9.64
C ALA A 109 -9.15 7.81 9.43
N THR A 110 -9.01 7.05 10.53
CA THR A 110 -8.52 5.66 10.47
C THR A 110 -9.37 4.75 11.37
N ALA A 111 -9.67 3.55 10.90
CA ALA A 111 -10.31 2.50 11.69
C ALA A 111 -9.40 1.28 11.81
N VAL A 112 -9.53 0.55 12.92
CA VAL A 112 -8.83 -0.73 13.11
C VAL A 112 -9.65 -1.83 12.43
N ALA A 113 -9.12 -2.39 11.33
CA ALA A 113 -9.79 -3.46 10.59
C ALA A 113 -8.81 -4.26 9.74
N CYS A 114 -9.20 -5.50 9.41
CA CYS A 114 -8.44 -6.35 8.49
C CYS A 114 -8.72 -5.93 7.03
N ALA A 115 -7.66 -5.76 6.25
CA ALA A 115 -7.76 -5.42 4.81
C ALA A 115 -8.48 -6.50 3.98
N GLY A 116 -8.48 -7.76 4.43
CA GLY A 116 -9.17 -8.86 3.74
C GLY A 116 -10.69 -8.88 3.96
N THR A 117 -11.15 -8.35 5.11
CA THR A 117 -12.58 -8.29 5.45
C THR A 117 -12.94 -6.91 5.99
N PRO A 118 -12.73 -5.85 5.20
CA PRO A 118 -12.98 -4.49 5.66
C PRO A 118 -14.48 -4.26 5.87
N PRO A 119 -14.88 -3.54 6.94
CA PRO A 119 -16.28 -3.24 7.24
C PRO A 119 -16.78 -2.08 6.34
N VAL A 120 -16.67 -2.26 5.05
CA VAL A 120 -16.97 -1.25 4.02
C VAL A 120 -17.91 -1.88 2.99
N ARG A 121 -18.96 -1.15 2.61
CA ARG A 121 -19.93 -1.62 1.62
C ARG A 121 -19.30 -1.72 0.24
N ASP A 122 -19.84 -2.62 -0.58
CA ASP A 122 -19.45 -2.77 -1.97
C ASP A 122 -19.69 -1.47 -2.73
N LYS A 123 -18.77 -1.16 -3.66
CA LYS A 123 -18.86 0.03 -4.52
C LYS A 123 -19.16 1.33 -3.75
N SER A 124 -18.64 1.49 -2.54
CA SER A 124 -18.92 2.67 -1.70
C SER A 124 -17.80 3.71 -1.69
N VAL A 125 -16.60 3.36 -2.17
CA VAL A 125 -15.45 4.28 -2.25
C VAL A 125 -15.01 4.47 -3.70
N ASP A 126 -14.55 5.67 -4.06
CA ASP A 126 -14.12 5.93 -5.43
C ASP A 126 -12.80 5.23 -5.76
N VAL A 127 -11.85 5.30 -4.85
CA VAL A 127 -10.51 4.74 -5.05
C VAL A 127 -10.14 3.84 -3.88
N VAL A 128 -9.63 2.64 -4.18
CA VAL A 128 -8.95 1.80 -3.19
C VAL A 128 -7.45 1.84 -3.47
N LEU A 129 -6.68 2.18 -2.45
CA LEU A 129 -5.23 2.16 -2.45
C LEU A 129 -4.76 1.01 -1.55
N VAL A 130 -3.79 0.25 -2.03
CA VAL A 130 -3.01 -0.72 -1.24
C VAL A 130 -1.54 -0.42 -1.51
N SER A 131 -0.79 -0.07 -0.48
CA SER A 131 0.63 0.21 -0.68
C SER A 131 1.50 -0.51 0.33
N GLN A 132 2.40 -1.35 -0.19
CA GLN A 132 3.35 -2.12 0.62
C GLN A 132 2.67 -3.02 1.66
N VAL A 133 1.59 -3.68 1.27
CA VAL A 133 0.82 -4.62 2.09
C VAL A 133 0.82 -6.01 1.47
N ALA A 134 0.68 -6.11 0.15
CA ALA A 134 0.47 -7.39 -0.51
C ALA A 134 1.65 -8.35 -0.32
N HIS A 135 2.89 -7.85 -0.25
CA HIS A 135 4.08 -8.67 -0.03
C HIS A 135 4.15 -9.32 1.37
N HIS A 136 3.40 -8.82 2.35
CA HIS A 136 3.27 -9.49 3.65
C HIS A 136 2.39 -10.76 3.59
N LEU A 137 1.62 -10.94 2.54
CA LEU A 137 0.56 -11.93 2.44
C LEU A 137 0.98 -13.16 1.62
N SER A 138 0.38 -14.31 1.92
CA SER A 138 0.46 -15.48 1.05
C SER A 138 -0.24 -15.21 -0.29
N ALA A 139 0.13 -15.96 -1.35
CA ALA A 139 -0.44 -15.80 -2.68
C ALA A 139 -1.98 -15.88 -2.69
N GLY A 140 -2.56 -16.82 -1.94
CA GLY A 140 -4.02 -16.94 -1.81
C GLY A 140 -4.66 -15.74 -1.14
N SER A 141 -4.00 -15.17 -0.14
CA SER A 141 -4.46 -13.96 0.55
C SER A 141 -4.32 -12.72 -0.33
N VAL A 142 -3.30 -12.65 -1.19
CA VAL A 142 -3.18 -11.57 -2.19
C VAL A 142 -4.34 -11.63 -3.17
N VAL A 143 -4.67 -12.80 -3.72
CA VAL A 143 -5.83 -12.98 -4.61
C VAL A 143 -7.12 -12.52 -3.93
N HIS A 144 -7.33 -12.89 -2.66
CA HIS A 144 -8.49 -12.45 -1.89
C HIS A 144 -8.51 -10.92 -1.69
N LEU A 145 -7.37 -10.33 -1.36
CA LEU A 145 -7.22 -8.87 -1.22
C LEU A 145 -7.56 -8.13 -2.52
N LEU A 146 -7.05 -8.60 -3.66
CA LEU A 146 -7.33 -7.99 -4.97
C LEU A 146 -8.82 -8.04 -5.32
N ARG A 147 -9.50 -9.17 -5.07
CA ARG A 147 -10.96 -9.29 -5.21
C ARG A 147 -11.71 -8.33 -4.29
N THR A 148 -11.25 -8.20 -3.05
CA THR A 148 -11.82 -7.26 -2.09
C THR A 148 -11.68 -5.83 -2.59
N CYS A 149 -10.51 -5.43 -3.09
CA CYS A 149 -10.30 -4.10 -3.67
C CYS A 149 -11.24 -3.82 -4.85
N ASP A 150 -11.38 -4.78 -5.76
CA ASP A 150 -12.30 -4.66 -6.90
C ASP A 150 -13.76 -4.46 -6.46
N ARG A 151 -14.19 -5.25 -5.48
CA ARG A 151 -15.54 -5.18 -4.91
C ARG A 151 -15.85 -3.83 -4.27
N LEU A 152 -14.90 -3.23 -3.56
CA LEU A 152 -15.09 -1.98 -2.80
C LEU A 152 -15.06 -0.72 -3.69
N ALA A 153 -14.17 -0.71 -4.68
CA ALA A 153 -13.92 0.47 -5.49
C ALA A 153 -15.01 0.72 -6.54
N ARG A 154 -15.33 2.00 -6.78
CA ARG A 154 -16.21 2.43 -7.88
C ARG A 154 -15.45 2.83 -9.13
N ARG A 155 -14.26 3.45 -8.99
CA ARG A 155 -13.56 4.09 -10.11
C ARG A 155 -12.19 3.52 -10.37
N ALA A 156 -11.40 3.27 -9.33
CA ALA A 156 -10.03 2.82 -9.52
C ALA A 156 -9.52 2.00 -8.33
N VAL A 157 -8.67 1.03 -8.64
CA VAL A 157 -7.80 0.38 -7.66
C VAL A 157 -6.35 0.63 -8.03
N ILE A 158 -5.54 0.92 -7.02
CA ILE A 158 -4.11 1.16 -7.13
C ILE A 158 -3.40 0.27 -6.10
N VAL A 159 -2.59 -0.66 -6.58
CA VAL A 159 -1.72 -1.49 -5.73
C VAL A 159 -0.28 -1.10 -6.03
N ALA A 160 0.40 -0.49 -5.06
CA ALA A 160 1.80 -0.06 -5.18
C ALA A 160 2.67 -0.88 -4.23
N ASP A 161 3.50 -1.78 -4.77
CA ASP A 161 4.26 -2.70 -3.93
C ASP A 161 5.73 -2.83 -4.37
N LEU A 162 6.49 -3.63 -3.65
CA LEU A 162 7.91 -3.85 -3.87
C LEU A 162 8.15 -4.79 -5.05
N ARG A 163 9.15 -4.43 -5.85
CA ARG A 163 9.65 -5.28 -6.91
C ARG A 163 10.84 -6.10 -6.40
N ARG A 164 10.72 -7.43 -6.42
CA ARG A 164 11.87 -8.32 -6.19
C ARG A 164 12.85 -8.22 -7.35
N HIS A 165 14.08 -7.80 -7.04
CA HIS A 165 15.15 -7.63 -8.01
C HIS A 165 16.50 -7.78 -7.33
N ALA A 166 17.51 -8.37 -8.01
CA ALA A 166 18.82 -8.63 -7.43
C ALA A 166 19.51 -7.36 -6.87
N LEU A 167 19.34 -6.22 -7.54
CA LEU A 167 19.93 -4.95 -7.10
C LEU A 167 19.10 -4.21 -6.05
N ALA A 168 17.86 -4.64 -5.76
CA ALA A 168 16.98 -3.92 -4.84
C ALA A 168 17.50 -3.97 -3.40
N THR A 169 17.88 -5.15 -2.93
CA THR A 169 18.40 -5.35 -1.57
C THR A 169 19.67 -4.57 -1.30
N PRO A 170 20.75 -4.67 -2.11
CA PRO A 170 21.96 -3.90 -1.87
C PRO A 170 21.74 -2.39 -2.00
N SER A 171 20.94 -1.94 -2.94
CA SER A 171 20.60 -0.51 -3.10
C SER A 171 19.84 0.03 -1.87
N PHE A 172 18.88 -0.74 -1.35
CA PHE A 172 18.15 -0.38 -0.14
C PHE A 172 19.09 -0.36 1.07
N TRP A 173 19.91 -1.38 1.24
CA TRP A 173 20.86 -1.46 2.35
C TRP A 173 21.79 -0.24 2.40
N CYS A 174 22.41 0.12 1.29
CA CYS A 174 23.26 1.30 1.19
C CYS A 174 22.49 2.59 1.53
N GLY A 175 21.32 2.78 0.90
CA GLY A 175 20.51 3.99 1.12
C GLY A 175 19.96 4.09 2.54
N ALA A 176 19.50 2.99 3.12
CA ALA A 176 18.98 2.94 4.48
C ALA A 176 20.08 3.24 5.52
N ARG A 177 21.30 2.73 5.31
CA ARG A 177 22.46 3.06 6.14
C ARG A 177 22.81 4.55 6.07
N LEU A 178 22.82 5.13 4.87
CA LEU A 178 23.05 6.57 4.67
C LEU A 178 21.97 7.43 5.33
N LEU A 179 20.74 6.95 5.38
CA LEU A 179 19.62 7.62 6.04
C LEU A 179 19.58 7.35 7.55
N GLY A 180 20.47 6.55 8.11
CA GLY A 180 20.51 6.23 9.54
C GLY A 180 19.31 5.40 10.03
N PHE A 181 18.86 4.42 9.22
CA PHE A 181 17.81 3.51 9.68
C PHE A 181 18.36 2.57 10.75
N ASP A 182 17.54 2.26 11.73
CA ASP A 182 17.85 1.29 12.78
C ASP A 182 17.96 -0.14 12.22
N PRO A 183 18.64 -1.06 12.95
CA PRO A 183 18.88 -2.41 12.47
C PRO A 183 17.60 -3.23 12.21
N VAL A 184 16.53 -3.00 12.96
CA VAL A 184 15.23 -3.70 12.78
C VAL A 184 14.62 -3.28 11.45
N THR A 185 14.44 -1.97 11.22
CA THR A 185 13.92 -1.43 9.96
C THR A 185 14.78 -1.86 8.75
N LEU A 186 16.10 -1.96 8.93
CA LEU A 186 17.00 -2.40 7.86
C LEU A 186 16.76 -3.87 7.52
N THR A 187 16.63 -4.74 8.52
CA THR A 187 16.38 -6.16 8.34
C THR A 187 14.99 -6.41 7.73
N ASP A 188 13.98 -5.75 8.27
CA ASP A 188 12.60 -5.85 7.77
C ASP A 188 12.51 -5.36 6.32
N GLY A 189 13.11 -4.24 5.97
CA GLY A 189 13.12 -3.75 4.59
C GLY A 189 13.80 -4.70 3.60
N MET A 190 14.86 -5.41 4.01
CA MET A 190 15.47 -6.45 3.19
C MET A 190 14.55 -7.67 3.04
N THR A 191 13.80 -8.03 4.08
CA THR A 191 12.80 -9.10 4.06
C THR A 191 11.63 -8.72 3.17
N SER A 192 11.09 -7.52 3.31
CA SER A 192 10.04 -6.96 2.45
C SER A 192 10.42 -7.03 0.96
N ILE A 193 11.65 -6.65 0.60
CA ILE A 193 12.12 -6.72 -0.79
C ILE A 193 12.15 -8.17 -1.30
N ARG A 194 12.58 -9.14 -0.47
CA ARG A 194 12.57 -10.57 -0.83
C ARG A 194 11.16 -11.11 -1.02
N ARG A 195 10.20 -10.66 -0.22
CA ARG A 195 8.76 -10.96 -0.34
C ARG A 195 8.11 -10.28 -1.54
N GLY A 196 8.71 -9.20 -2.07
CA GLY A 196 8.21 -8.44 -3.21
C GLY A 196 7.98 -9.32 -4.44
N PHE A 197 7.26 -8.81 -5.41
CA PHE A 197 6.83 -9.53 -6.60
C PHE A 197 7.72 -9.25 -7.80
N SER A 198 7.78 -10.17 -8.74
CA SER A 198 8.07 -9.85 -10.14
C SER A 198 6.81 -9.30 -10.81
N ARG A 199 6.98 -8.61 -11.96
CA ARG A 199 5.84 -8.14 -12.76
C ARG A 199 4.92 -9.29 -13.16
N ARG A 200 5.50 -10.42 -13.54
CA ARG A 200 4.76 -11.60 -13.97
C ARG A 200 3.93 -12.20 -12.85
N GLU A 201 4.51 -12.40 -11.67
CA GLU A 201 3.81 -12.95 -10.50
C GLU A 201 2.61 -12.08 -10.11
N LEU A 202 2.78 -10.75 -10.04
CA LEU A 202 1.67 -9.86 -9.70
C LEU A 202 0.57 -9.91 -10.76
N PHE A 203 0.94 -9.97 -12.05
CA PHE A 203 -0.01 -10.11 -13.13
C PHE A 203 -0.79 -11.44 -13.07
N GLU A 204 -0.10 -12.55 -12.76
CA GLU A 204 -0.73 -13.87 -12.58
C GLU A 204 -1.70 -13.87 -11.38
N LEU A 205 -1.34 -13.21 -10.27
CA LEU A 205 -2.22 -13.05 -9.11
C LEU A 205 -3.47 -12.21 -9.43
N MET A 206 -3.32 -11.17 -10.25
CA MET A 206 -4.45 -10.38 -10.76
C MET A 206 -5.38 -11.25 -11.63
N ALA A 207 -4.83 -12.04 -12.53
CA ALA A 207 -5.61 -12.96 -13.38
C ALA A 207 -6.36 -14.00 -12.52
N LEU A 208 -5.73 -14.59 -11.51
CA LEU A 208 -6.38 -15.49 -10.55
C LEU A 208 -7.46 -14.79 -9.72
N ALA A 209 -7.30 -13.50 -9.44
CA ALA A 209 -8.34 -12.69 -8.80
C ALA A 209 -9.51 -12.37 -9.75
N GLY A 210 -9.34 -12.55 -11.04
CA GLY A 210 -10.31 -12.20 -12.06
C GLY A 210 -10.38 -10.70 -12.33
N VAL A 211 -9.32 -9.94 -12.01
CA VAL A 211 -9.23 -8.51 -12.29
C VAL A 211 -8.35 -8.26 -13.53
N GLU A 212 -8.79 -7.36 -14.39
CA GLU A 212 -8.10 -6.97 -15.62
C GLU A 212 -7.48 -5.59 -15.43
N GLY A 213 -6.16 -5.50 -15.59
CA GLY A 213 -5.44 -4.25 -15.40
C GLY A 213 -4.01 -4.32 -15.89
N GLU A 214 -3.27 -3.28 -15.58
CA GLU A 214 -1.87 -3.14 -15.99
C GLU A 214 -0.94 -3.20 -14.78
N VAL A 215 0.27 -3.74 -14.99
CA VAL A 215 1.35 -3.75 -14.00
C VAL A 215 2.55 -3.02 -14.57
N ASP A 216 2.90 -1.88 -13.97
CA ASP A 216 4.00 -1.02 -14.38
C ASP A 216 5.21 -1.14 -13.46
N LEU A 217 6.41 -1.15 -14.06
CA LEU A 217 7.67 -1.06 -13.33
C LEU A 217 8.01 0.40 -13.06
N ARG A 218 8.31 0.73 -11.80
CA ARG A 218 8.63 2.10 -11.41
C ARG A 218 10.01 2.19 -10.73
N ARG A 219 10.57 3.42 -10.71
CA ARG A 219 11.85 3.69 -10.05
C ARG A 219 11.79 3.34 -8.58
N GLY A 220 12.93 3.00 -7.98
CA GLY A 220 13.03 2.57 -6.59
C GLY A 220 12.53 1.14 -6.37
N PHE A 221 12.62 0.30 -7.40
CA PHE A 221 12.19 -1.10 -7.37
C PHE A 221 10.74 -1.25 -6.89
N ARG A 222 9.83 -0.51 -7.57
CA ARG A 222 8.39 -0.56 -7.28
C ARG A 222 7.62 -1.17 -8.46
N LEU A 223 6.52 -1.83 -8.11
CA LEU A 223 5.47 -2.26 -9.01
C LEU A 223 4.22 -1.45 -8.72
N VAL A 224 3.50 -1.08 -9.77
CA VAL A 224 2.19 -0.45 -9.62
C VAL A 224 1.20 -1.18 -10.50
N ALA A 225 0.25 -1.88 -9.87
CA ALA A 225 -0.89 -2.44 -10.55
C ALA A 225 -2.06 -1.46 -10.48
N THR A 226 -2.74 -1.24 -11.61
CA THR A 226 -3.90 -0.35 -11.68
C THR A 226 -4.99 -0.97 -12.54
N TRP A 227 -6.23 -0.84 -12.09
CA TRP A 227 -7.40 -1.23 -12.90
C TRP A 227 -8.63 -0.40 -12.57
N LEU A 228 -9.58 -0.44 -13.49
CA LEU A 228 -10.92 0.08 -13.29
C LEU A 228 -11.80 -1.08 -12.81
N PRO A 229 -12.47 -0.97 -11.68
CA PRO A 229 -13.30 -2.03 -11.16
C PRO A 229 -14.45 -2.36 -12.11
N ARG A 230 -14.86 -3.62 -12.15
CA ARG A 230 -16.05 -4.02 -12.94
C ARG A 230 -17.28 -3.24 -12.48
N ALA A 231 -18.10 -2.82 -13.42
CA ALA A 231 -19.41 -2.29 -13.12
C ALA A 231 -20.21 -3.37 -12.37
N GLY A 232 -20.80 -3.00 -11.23
CA GLY A 232 -21.68 -3.88 -10.47
C GLY A 232 -23.02 -4.04 -11.17
#